data_24f960531f7ac98e922bcb0f7e745668
#
_entry.id   24f960531f7ac98e922bcb0f7e745668
#
_cell.length_a   1.000
_cell.length_b   1.000
_cell.length_c   1.000
_cell.angle_alpha   90.00
_cell.angle_beta   90.00
_cell.angle_gamma   90.00
#
_symmetry.space_group_name_H-M   'P 1'
#
loop_
_entity.id
_entity.type
_entity.pdbx_description
1 polymer ?
#
loop_
_entity_poly.entity_id
_entity_poly.type
_entity_poly.pdbx_seq_one_letter_code
_entity_poly.pdbx_strand_id
1 'polypeptide(L)'
;MLKNYFLSVVAVLLLHLVVTAQPLTYPSNQHQQAFDLAYQQYPQIPKGMLEAVSFTMTRFRHIENETKGCTGLPLVYGVMGLTLDGEGYFKNNLNYVSLLSGISVQQIKTNSQQNILAYAATYNTLLQQLSGNKTNVENHVSILATLSELPYNGLQQDFALNSHLYSVYSFLNDKAAQTQYGFPQHTFSLEKIFGKENLKILSSKYIKLTDETVTDENGNQYQHSHLGIKSPDYPPALTNLTSCNFSSRNGVAVSAVTVHTIQGSYAGAISWANNCSSSVSYHYVLRSSDGQITQVVLESNKAWHVGSENPYTIGMEHEGWVNDSLWYTAAMYQASAALVKDITQSGYGISALRTSYFPWSRFTRYNISGIPGACVKIKGHQHYPNQSHTDPGQNWDWDYYYKHINNATTVTNFTTASGTVTDLGGASGNYTNDERTLYLIQPTGTNQINLTVNQFDVENTWDYLYIYNGTTVFSPKIGEYTGTSIPSTITVNGSAVLIEFRSDCATTAPGYSISWSAVSPDIIAPTTSVSAPTGWVTSNFTANFTDADNSGGSGIQKRYYQVIDFDGTEWRANANNGFFADNFNTNIHPEWTPVVGAWSINSGALYQSDENEGNTNISAALN
;
A
#
# COMPACT_ATOMS: atom_id res chain seq x y z
N MET A 1 -7.06 61.10 -17.81
CA MET A 1 -7.89 59.88 -17.90
C MET A 1 -6.96 58.68 -17.79
N LEU A 2 -6.75 58.20 -16.56
CA LEU A 2 -5.99 56.97 -16.28
C LEU A 2 -6.98 55.79 -16.27
N LYS A 3 -6.74 54.82 -17.17
CA LYS A 3 -7.45 53.53 -17.14
C LYS A 3 -6.69 52.57 -16.20
N ASN A 4 -7.32 52.21 -15.09
CA ASN A 4 -6.86 51.15 -14.21
C ASN A 4 -7.17 49.80 -14.86
N TYR A 5 -6.13 49.03 -15.14
CA TYR A 5 -6.26 47.61 -15.43
C TYR A 5 -6.15 46.83 -14.13
N PHE A 6 -7.26 46.22 -13.72
CA PHE A 6 -7.27 45.17 -12.68
C PHE A 6 -6.76 43.89 -13.31
N LEU A 7 -5.57 43.47 -12.92
CA LEU A 7 -5.06 42.13 -13.21
C LEU A 7 -5.63 41.20 -12.13
N SER A 8 -6.60 40.36 -12.49
CA SER A 8 -7.04 39.24 -11.64
C SER A 8 -6.03 38.12 -11.75
N VAL A 9 -5.15 37.99 -10.78
CA VAL A 9 -4.29 36.80 -10.62
C VAL A 9 -5.16 35.70 -10.03
N VAL A 10 -5.59 34.75 -10.85
CA VAL A 10 -6.16 33.48 -10.39
C VAL A 10 -4.98 32.60 -9.95
N ALA A 11 -4.75 32.56 -8.66
CA ALA A 11 -3.82 31.59 -8.07
C ALA A 11 -4.49 30.21 -8.13
N VAL A 12 -4.12 29.43 -9.13
CA VAL A 12 -4.43 27.99 -9.16
C VAL A 12 -3.56 27.34 -8.08
N LEU A 13 -4.15 27.08 -6.91
CA LEU A 13 -3.55 26.22 -5.90
C LEU A 13 -3.56 24.79 -6.46
N LEU A 14 -2.47 24.38 -7.09
CA LEU A 14 -2.17 22.98 -7.32
C LEU A 14 -1.92 22.34 -5.95
N LEU A 15 -2.97 21.75 -5.36
CA LEU A 15 -2.80 20.79 -4.27
C LEU A 15 -2.06 19.58 -4.87
N HIS A 16 -0.74 19.60 -4.76
CA HIS A 16 0.04 18.39 -4.91
C HIS A 16 -0.33 17.49 -3.72
N LEU A 17 -1.18 16.50 -3.97
CA LEU A 17 -1.33 15.37 -3.07
C LEU A 17 0.06 14.72 -2.99
N VAL A 18 0.81 15.12 -1.97
CA VAL A 18 1.98 14.37 -1.53
C VAL A 18 1.43 13.04 -1.03
N VAL A 19 1.45 12.02 -1.87
CA VAL A 19 1.30 10.64 -1.42
C VAL A 19 2.55 10.37 -0.60
N THR A 20 2.49 10.72 0.68
CA THR A 20 3.49 10.27 1.64
C THR A 20 3.41 8.74 1.64
N ALA A 21 4.56 8.10 1.43
CA ALA A 21 4.67 6.66 1.63
C ALA A 21 3.94 6.31 2.93
N GLN A 22 2.96 5.41 2.86
CA GLN A 22 2.26 4.93 4.06
C GLN A 22 3.35 4.46 5.03
N PRO A 23 3.34 4.92 6.28
CA PRO A 23 4.30 4.41 7.26
C PRO A 23 4.21 2.89 7.26
N LEU A 24 5.36 2.23 7.44
CA LEU A 24 5.43 0.78 7.52
C LEU A 24 4.39 0.32 8.56
N THR A 25 3.33 -0.34 8.13
CA THR A 25 2.33 -0.88 9.06
C THR A 25 2.90 -2.15 9.65
N TYR A 26 3.23 -2.10 10.93
CA TYR A 26 3.73 -3.26 11.64
C TYR A 26 2.60 -4.29 11.86
N PRO A 27 2.81 -5.58 11.49
CA PRO A 27 1.81 -6.62 11.70
C PRO A 27 1.63 -6.93 13.20
N SER A 28 0.50 -7.52 13.56
CA SER A 28 0.33 -8.05 14.91
C SER A 28 1.31 -9.20 15.17
N ASN A 29 1.95 -9.21 16.34
CA ASN A 29 2.82 -10.31 16.74
C ASN A 29 2.01 -11.44 17.40
N GLN A 30 1.69 -12.46 16.63
CA GLN A 30 0.95 -13.63 17.12
C GLN A 30 1.76 -14.51 18.10
N HIS A 31 3.06 -14.27 18.28
CA HIS A 31 3.96 -15.01 19.14
C HIS A 31 4.38 -14.23 20.40
N GLN A 32 3.69 -13.15 20.75
CA GLN A 32 4.08 -12.28 21.87
C GLN A 32 4.31 -13.04 23.18
N GLN A 33 3.45 -13.99 23.51
CA GLN A 33 3.62 -14.80 24.72
C GLN A 33 4.92 -15.62 24.75
N ALA A 34 5.38 -16.08 23.59
CA ALA A 34 6.64 -16.82 23.49
C ALA A 34 7.85 -15.89 23.64
N PHE A 35 7.78 -14.66 23.14
CA PHE A 35 8.81 -13.62 23.38
C PHE A 35 8.84 -13.21 24.85
N ASP A 36 7.69 -13.00 25.49
CA ASP A 36 7.60 -12.66 26.90
C ASP A 36 8.22 -13.76 27.78
N LEU A 37 7.94 -15.02 27.46
CA LEU A 37 8.54 -16.17 28.13
C LEU A 37 10.08 -16.20 27.94
N ALA A 38 10.56 -15.92 26.73
CA ALA A 38 11.99 -15.85 26.45
C ALA A 38 12.69 -14.77 27.29
N TYR A 39 12.10 -13.58 27.40
CA TYR A 39 12.63 -12.50 28.24
C TYR A 39 12.52 -12.79 29.74
N GLN A 40 11.50 -13.54 30.16
CA GLN A 40 11.39 -14.00 31.54
C GLN A 40 12.51 -14.98 31.89
N GLN A 41 12.83 -15.92 31.00
CA GLN A 41 13.91 -16.90 31.19
C GLN A 41 15.30 -16.26 31.02
N TYR A 42 15.45 -15.28 30.14
CA TYR A 42 16.72 -14.64 29.80
C TYR A 42 16.62 -13.12 29.92
N PRO A 43 16.47 -12.58 31.15
CA PRO A 43 16.17 -11.15 31.37
C PRO A 43 17.30 -10.20 30.99
N GLN A 44 18.48 -10.71 30.66
CA GLN A 44 19.61 -9.89 30.20
C GLN A 44 19.55 -9.57 28.69
N ILE A 45 18.70 -10.24 27.93
CA ILE A 45 18.47 -9.91 26.53
C ILE A 45 17.66 -8.61 26.48
N PRO A 46 18.12 -7.57 25.75
CA PRO A 46 17.37 -6.34 25.63
C PRO A 46 15.99 -6.57 25.00
N LYS A 47 14.92 -6.10 25.65
CA LYS A 47 13.57 -6.23 25.09
C LYS A 47 13.48 -5.57 23.73
N GLY A 48 12.79 -6.20 22.80
CA GLY A 48 12.70 -5.79 21.39
C GLY A 48 13.77 -6.41 20.49
N MET A 49 14.86 -6.97 21.04
CA MET A 49 15.94 -7.56 20.24
C MET A 49 15.48 -8.83 19.50
N LEU A 50 14.73 -9.69 20.18
CA LEU A 50 14.20 -10.91 19.55
C LEU A 50 13.14 -10.56 18.49
N GLU A 51 12.29 -9.59 18.80
CA GLU A 51 11.30 -9.07 17.86
C GLU A 51 11.96 -8.43 16.63
N ALA A 52 13.06 -7.68 16.81
CA ALA A 52 13.80 -7.07 15.72
C ALA A 52 14.37 -8.11 14.76
N VAL A 53 14.94 -9.18 15.26
CA VAL A 53 15.43 -10.29 14.43
C VAL A 53 14.27 -10.99 13.72
N SER A 54 13.23 -11.34 14.46
CA SER A 54 12.05 -12.02 13.91
C SER A 54 11.37 -11.16 12.82
N PHE A 55 11.17 -9.88 13.08
CA PHE A 55 10.59 -8.98 12.07
C PHE A 55 11.46 -8.88 10.83
N THR A 56 12.77 -8.73 11.00
CA THR A 56 13.72 -8.65 9.88
C THR A 56 13.71 -9.91 9.04
N MET A 57 13.67 -11.08 9.67
CA MET A 57 13.80 -12.36 8.98
C MET A 57 12.48 -12.92 8.46
N THR A 58 11.37 -12.76 9.18
CA THR A 58 10.14 -13.51 8.88
C THR A 58 8.85 -12.69 8.99
N ARG A 59 8.90 -11.42 9.41
CA ARG A 59 7.71 -10.62 9.77
C ARG A 59 6.84 -11.32 10.83
N PHE A 60 7.47 -12.01 11.80
CA PHE A 60 6.85 -12.84 12.84
C PHE A 60 6.13 -14.09 12.32
N ARG A 61 6.28 -14.45 11.07
CA ARG A 61 5.71 -15.67 10.54
C ARG A 61 6.53 -16.88 10.96
N HIS A 62 5.85 -17.96 11.37
CA HIS A 62 6.52 -19.25 11.57
C HIS A 62 6.64 -19.98 10.22
N ILE A 63 7.86 -20.08 9.70
CA ILE A 63 8.16 -20.72 8.42
C ILE A 63 8.49 -22.19 8.68
N GLU A 64 7.71 -23.12 8.11
CA GLU A 64 7.87 -24.56 8.33
C GLU A 64 8.05 -25.34 7.01
N ASN A 65 7.21 -25.10 6.04
CA ASN A 65 7.06 -25.93 4.84
C ASN A 65 7.17 -25.13 3.53
N GLU A 66 8.08 -24.17 3.44
CA GLU A 66 8.30 -23.43 2.20
C GLU A 66 9.09 -24.26 1.19
N THR A 67 8.84 -24.01 -0.08
CA THR A 67 9.62 -24.57 -1.18
C THR A 67 10.81 -23.66 -1.51
N LYS A 68 11.90 -24.23 -2.01
CA LYS A 68 13.02 -23.43 -2.52
C LYS A 68 12.53 -22.48 -3.63
N GLY A 69 12.92 -21.21 -3.52
CA GLY A 69 12.65 -20.21 -4.55
C GLY A 69 13.50 -20.41 -5.81
N CYS A 70 13.27 -19.56 -6.81
CA CYS A 70 14.05 -19.55 -8.07
C CYS A 70 15.54 -19.26 -7.83
N THR A 71 15.89 -18.55 -6.79
CA THR A 71 17.27 -18.24 -6.39
C THR A 71 18.04 -19.47 -5.88
N GLY A 72 17.34 -20.54 -5.50
CA GLY A 72 17.98 -21.71 -4.89
C GLY A 72 18.54 -21.45 -3.49
N LEU A 73 18.24 -20.34 -2.86
CA LEU A 73 18.61 -20.05 -1.47
C LEU A 73 18.20 -21.20 -0.54
N PRO A 74 18.97 -21.49 0.50
CA PRO A 74 18.62 -22.52 1.47
C PRO A 74 17.32 -22.15 2.18
N LEU A 75 16.59 -23.18 2.65
CA LEU A 75 15.33 -22.99 3.34
C LEU A 75 15.54 -22.37 4.72
N VAL A 76 14.63 -21.49 5.08
CA VAL A 76 14.56 -20.78 6.37
C VAL A 76 13.45 -21.39 7.20
N TYR A 77 13.64 -21.47 8.50
CA TYR A 77 12.72 -22.14 9.43
C TYR A 77 12.40 -21.31 10.68
N GLY A 78 11.15 -21.40 11.09
CA GLY A 78 10.65 -20.84 12.33
C GLY A 78 10.46 -19.34 12.31
N VAL A 79 10.11 -18.80 13.47
CA VAL A 79 9.83 -17.37 13.69
C VAL A 79 11.12 -16.53 13.63
N MET A 80 12.24 -17.10 14.09
CA MET A 80 13.55 -16.42 14.11
C MET A 80 14.32 -16.54 12.80
N GLY A 81 13.76 -17.20 11.78
CA GLY A 81 14.35 -17.27 10.45
C GLY A 81 15.68 -18.03 10.39
N LEU A 82 15.75 -19.23 10.98
CA LEU A 82 16.98 -20.02 11.06
C LEU A 82 17.20 -20.86 9.79
N THR A 83 18.41 -20.85 9.27
CA THR A 83 18.78 -21.45 8.00
C THR A 83 19.48 -22.80 8.19
N LEU A 84 19.11 -23.75 7.33
CA LEU A 84 19.82 -25.02 7.16
C LEU A 84 20.38 -25.07 5.73
N ASP A 85 21.64 -24.74 5.58
CA ASP A 85 22.33 -24.77 4.28
C ASP A 85 23.00 -26.15 4.06
N GLY A 86 22.59 -26.82 2.97
CA GLY A 86 23.21 -28.07 2.53
C GLY A 86 24.38 -27.87 1.58
N GLU A 87 24.58 -26.66 1.06
CA GLU A 87 25.61 -26.31 0.07
C GLU A 87 26.93 -25.86 0.73
N GLY A 88 26.90 -25.52 2.02
CA GLY A 88 28.09 -25.13 2.79
C GLY A 88 28.58 -23.71 2.56
N TYR A 89 27.75 -22.84 1.99
CA TYR A 89 28.06 -21.43 1.81
C TYR A 89 27.59 -20.56 2.98
N PHE A 90 26.33 -20.69 3.36
CA PHE A 90 25.80 -20.01 4.54
C PHE A 90 26.15 -20.78 5.81
N LYS A 91 26.16 -20.07 6.93
CA LYS A 91 26.26 -20.72 8.25
C LYS A 91 24.97 -21.54 8.51
N ASN A 92 25.14 -22.76 8.98
CA ASN A 92 24.02 -23.58 9.47
C ASN A 92 23.60 -23.12 10.87
N ASN A 93 23.05 -21.89 10.98
CA ASN A 93 22.70 -21.31 12.26
C ASN A 93 21.58 -22.08 12.98
N LEU A 94 20.71 -22.80 12.25
CA LEU A 94 19.74 -23.73 12.84
C LEU A 94 20.42 -24.83 13.66
N ASN A 95 21.45 -25.48 13.11
CA ASN A 95 22.22 -26.51 13.82
C ASN A 95 22.99 -25.90 14.99
N TYR A 96 23.56 -24.73 14.82
CA TYR A 96 24.27 -24.02 15.87
C TYR A 96 23.37 -23.65 17.05
N VAL A 97 22.17 -23.15 16.77
CA VAL A 97 21.15 -22.84 17.78
C VAL A 97 20.66 -24.10 18.47
N SER A 98 20.45 -25.19 17.74
CA SER A 98 20.09 -26.49 18.32
C SER A 98 21.16 -27.00 19.29
N LEU A 99 22.43 -26.91 18.90
CA LEU A 99 23.56 -27.37 19.71
C LEU A 99 23.67 -26.59 21.03
N LEU A 100 23.59 -25.27 20.99
CA LEU A 100 23.80 -24.43 22.17
C LEU A 100 22.58 -24.36 23.09
N SER A 101 21.38 -24.45 22.53
CA SER A 101 20.12 -24.45 23.33
C SER A 101 19.77 -25.79 23.91
N GLY A 102 20.29 -26.89 23.34
CA GLY A 102 19.87 -28.27 23.69
C GLY A 102 18.49 -28.66 23.14
N ILE A 103 17.83 -27.80 22.35
CA ILE A 103 16.53 -28.06 21.72
C ILE A 103 16.78 -28.69 20.36
N SER A 104 16.09 -29.79 20.05
CA SER A 104 16.31 -30.52 18.81
C SER A 104 15.95 -29.69 17.57
N VAL A 105 16.67 -29.89 16.47
CA VAL A 105 16.40 -29.24 15.16
C VAL A 105 14.93 -29.40 14.76
N GLN A 106 14.34 -30.60 14.97
CA GLN A 106 12.93 -30.82 14.64
C GLN A 106 11.98 -29.95 15.45
N GLN A 107 12.19 -29.83 16.78
CA GLN A 107 11.37 -28.96 17.61
C GLN A 107 11.52 -27.48 17.21
N ILE A 108 12.74 -27.03 16.90
CA ILE A 108 13.01 -25.67 16.44
C ILE A 108 12.28 -25.39 15.11
N LYS A 109 12.21 -26.36 14.21
CA LYS A 109 11.54 -26.19 12.89
C LYS A 109 10.02 -26.16 12.99
N THR A 110 9.41 -26.98 13.86
CA THR A 110 7.96 -27.25 13.87
C THR A 110 7.20 -26.57 15.00
N ASN A 111 7.88 -25.94 15.93
CA ASN A 111 7.25 -25.28 17.07
C ASN A 111 7.77 -23.85 17.24
N SER A 112 6.89 -22.88 17.06
CA SER A 112 7.23 -21.45 17.09
C SER A 112 7.80 -21.01 18.45
N GLN A 113 7.24 -21.50 19.56
CA GLN A 113 7.73 -21.17 20.89
C GLN A 113 9.13 -21.77 21.13
N GLN A 114 9.36 -23.04 20.74
CA GLN A 114 10.68 -23.67 20.86
C GLN A 114 11.72 -22.99 19.96
N ASN A 115 11.34 -22.49 18.79
CA ASN A 115 12.18 -21.72 17.92
C ASN A 115 12.68 -20.43 18.58
N ILE A 116 11.77 -19.65 19.17
CA ILE A 116 12.09 -18.41 19.90
C ILE A 116 12.95 -18.71 21.13
N LEU A 117 12.58 -19.71 21.93
CA LEU A 117 13.32 -20.08 23.13
C LEU A 117 14.72 -20.60 22.83
N ALA A 118 14.89 -21.41 21.78
CA ALA A 118 16.20 -21.89 21.35
C ALA A 118 17.12 -20.75 20.92
N TYR A 119 16.58 -19.81 20.14
CA TYR A 119 17.31 -18.62 19.74
C TYR A 119 17.71 -17.77 20.95
N ALA A 120 16.78 -17.51 21.88
CA ALA A 120 17.04 -16.73 23.08
C ALA A 120 18.08 -17.40 24.00
N ALA A 121 18.00 -18.72 24.19
CA ALA A 121 19.00 -19.49 24.96
C ALA A 121 20.41 -19.34 24.36
N THR A 122 20.50 -19.48 23.04
CA THR A 122 21.77 -19.32 22.32
C THR A 122 22.29 -17.89 22.40
N TYR A 123 21.39 -16.92 22.20
CA TYR A 123 21.72 -15.49 22.34
C TYR A 123 22.27 -15.19 23.74
N ASN A 124 21.62 -15.68 24.79
CA ASN A 124 22.06 -15.50 26.16
C ASN A 124 23.41 -16.18 26.42
N THR A 125 23.67 -17.37 25.89
CA THR A 125 24.97 -18.04 25.98
C THR A 125 26.08 -17.19 25.38
N LEU A 126 25.86 -16.64 24.19
CA LEU A 126 26.82 -15.73 23.54
C LEU A 126 26.98 -14.42 24.32
N LEU A 127 25.89 -13.90 24.88
CA LEU A 127 25.92 -12.70 25.72
C LEU A 127 26.76 -12.91 26.98
N GLN A 128 26.73 -14.10 27.59
CA GLN A 128 27.61 -14.41 28.73
C GLN A 128 29.08 -14.44 28.36
N GLN A 129 29.41 -14.80 27.14
CA GLN A 129 30.77 -14.83 26.60
C GLN A 129 31.28 -13.45 26.17
N LEU A 130 30.37 -12.47 25.98
CA LEU A 130 30.73 -11.13 25.54
C LEU A 130 31.63 -10.43 26.61
N SER A 131 32.76 -9.89 26.16
CA SER A 131 33.62 -9.04 26.98
C SER A 131 33.09 -7.60 27.00
N GLY A 132 33.13 -6.94 28.15
CA GLY A 132 32.70 -5.54 28.30
C GLY A 132 31.26 -5.39 28.80
N ASN A 133 30.66 -4.24 28.50
CA ASN A 133 29.32 -3.89 28.97
C ASN A 133 28.21 -4.65 28.17
N LYS A 134 27.60 -5.62 28.83
CA LYS A 134 26.53 -6.48 28.25
C LYS A 134 25.18 -5.77 28.13
N THR A 135 24.98 -4.63 28.77
CA THR A 135 23.76 -3.84 28.66
C THR A 135 23.80 -2.84 27.50
N ASN A 136 24.97 -2.59 26.95
CA ASN A 136 25.12 -1.72 25.78
C ASN A 136 24.79 -2.49 24.50
N VAL A 137 23.65 -2.16 23.89
CA VAL A 137 23.11 -2.81 22.69
C VAL A 137 24.10 -2.72 21.50
N GLU A 138 24.96 -1.69 21.45
CA GLU A 138 26.00 -1.57 20.42
C GLU A 138 26.97 -2.77 20.43
N ASN A 139 27.24 -3.36 21.58
CA ASN A 139 28.13 -4.51 21.71
C ASN A 139 27.52 -5.84 21.24
N HIS A 140 26.21 -5.88 20.98
CA HIS A 140 25.49 -7.09 20.55
C HIS A 140 25.65 -7.38 19.05
N VAL A 141 26.30 -6.51 18.30
CA VAL A 141 26.58 -6.69 16.85
C VAL A 141 27.24 -8.03 16.57
N SER A 142 28.24 -8.42 17.38
CA SER A 142 28.96 -9.70 17.21
C SER A 142 28.07 -10.92 17.47
N ILE A 143 27.10 -10.82 18.40
CA ILE A 143 26.12 -11.88 18.67
C ILE A 143 25.18 -12.05 17.49
N LEU A 144 24.61 -10.93 17.01
CA LEU A 144 23.72 -10.94 15.84
C LEU A 144 24.42 -11.45 14.59
N ALA A 145 25.67 -11.00 14.35
CA ALA A 145 26.50 -11.49 13.25
C ALA A 145 26.78 -13.00 13.36
N THR A 146 27.00 -13.51 14.56
CA THR A 146 27.22 -14.96 14.79
C THR A 146 25.97 -15.76 14.55
N LEU A 147 24.80 -15.24 14.95
CA LEU A 147 23.51 -15.91 14.81
C LEU A 147 22.88 -15.75 13.41
N SER A 148 23.36 -14.81 12.60
CA SER A 148 22.93 -14.72 11.18
C SER A 148 23.46 -15.91 10.37
N GLU A 149 22.80 -16.24 9.28
CA GLU A 149 23.27 -17.24 8.30
C GLU A 149 24.43 -16.72 7.43
N LEU A 150 24.62 -15.42 7.36
CA LEU A 150 25.50 -14.78 6.39
C LEU A 150 26.97 -15.07 6.64
N PRO A 151 27.74 -15.49 5.61
CA PRO A 151 29.19 -15.65 5.72
C PRO A 151 29.88 -14.29 5.85
N TYR A 152 31.07 -14.31 6.41
CA TYR A 152 31.93 -13.12 6.56
C TYR A 152 33.27 -13.38 5.87
N ASN A 153 33.37 -13.07 4.57
CA ASN A 153 34.54 -13.42 3.76
C ASN A 153 34.93 -12.34 2.72
N GLY A 154 34.73 -11.05 3.00
CA GLY A 154 35.15 -9.97 2.10
C GLY A 154 34.14 -8.82 2.00
N LEU A 155 34.48 -7.75 1.27
CA LEU A 155 33.73 -6.49 1.22
C LEU A 155 32.26 -6.67 0.75
N GLN A 156 32.00 -7.57 -0.20
CA GLN A 156 30.66 -7.79 -0.71
C GLN A 156 29.79 -8.53 0.30
N GLN A 157 30.36 -9.51 0.99
CA GLN A 157 29.70 -10.23 2.08
C GLN A 157 29.50 -9.32 3.29
N ASP A 158 30.42 -8.40 3.53
CA ASP A 158 30.30 -7.39 4.59
C ASP A 158 29.10 -6.48 4.37
N PHE A 159 28.84 -6.06 3.13
CA PHE A 159 27.65 -5.27 2.81
C PHE A 159 26.36 -6.03 3.12
N ALA A 160 26.26 -7.29 2.76
CA ALA A 160 25.10 -8.13 3.04
C ALA A 160 24.88 -8.28 4.56
N LEU A 161 25.93 -8.63 5.31
CA LEU A 161 25.86 -8.73 6.77
C LEU A 161 25.48 -7.39 7.41
N ASN A 162 26.09 -6.30 6.99
CA ASN A 162 25.79 -4.97 7.50
C ASN A 162 24.35 -4.54 7.16
N SER A 163 23.80 -4.90 5.99
CA SER A 163 22.40 -4.66 5.63
C SER A 163 21.44 -5.40 6.55
N HIS A 164 21.73 -6.67 6.88
CA HIS A 164 20.96 -7.44 7.83
C HIS A 164 20.97 -6.79 9.22
N LEU A 165 22.17 -6.50 9.75
CA LEU A 165 22.34 -5.86 11.05
C LEU A 165 21.66 -4.49 11.09
N TYR A 166 21.79 -3.70 10.03
CA TYR A 166 21.12 -2.40 9.92
C TYR A 166 19.60 -2.53 10.02
N SER A 167 19.01 -3.53 9.37
CA SER A 167 17.56 -3.77 9.45
C SER A 167 17.13 -4.10 10.89
N VAL A 168 17.88 -4.92 11.62
CA VAL A 168 17.62 -5.25 13.04
C VAL A 168 17.69 -4.00 13.92
N TYR A 169 18.76 -3.22 13.79
CA TYR A 169 18.95 -2.01 14.62
C TYR A 169 17.98 -0.87 14.23
N SER A 170 17.60 -0.78 12.96
CA SER A 170 16.59 0.19 12.51
C SER A 170 15.23 -0.09 13.13
N PHE A 171 14.82 -1.37 13.21
CA PHE A 171 13.61 -1.76 13.91
C PHE A 171 13.65 -1.41 15.40
N LEU A 172 14.76 -1.67 16.07
CA LEU A 172 14.95 -1.31 17.48
C LEU A 172 14.86 0.22 17.72
N ASN A 173 15.23 1.02 16.74
CA ASN A 173 15.21 2.48 16.82
C ASN A 173 13.89 3.10 16.36
N ASP A 174 12.97 2.30 15.82
CA ASP A 174 11.70 2.78 15.30
C ASP A 174 10.65 2.95 16.40
N LYS A 175 10.14 4.19 16.56
CA LYS A 175 9.13 4.51 17.58
C LYS A 175 7.80 3.79 17.39
N ALA A 176 7.42 3.53 16.14
CA ALA A 176 6.18 2.82 15.85
C ALA A 176 6.31 1.35 16.28
N ALA A 177 7.45 0.70 16.01
CA ALA A 177 7.75 -0.64 16.48
C ALA A 177 7.79 -0.71 18.01
N GLN A 178 8.48 0.24 18.67
CA GLN A 178 8.54 0.33 20.13
C GLN A 178 7.13 0.41 20.75
N THR A 179 6.27 1.23 20.18
CA THR A 179 4.88 1.39 20.64
C THR A 179 4.06 0.13 20.35
N GLN A 180 4.13 -0.41 19.15
CA GLN A 180 3.35 -1.56 18.70
C GLN A 180 3.65 -2.82 19.51
N TYR A 181 4.92 -3.06 19.83
CA TYR A 181 5.38 -4.29 20.49
C TYR A 181 5.79 -4.11 21.94
N GLY A 182 5.63 -2.92 22.50
CA GLY A 182 5.77 -2.65 23.92
C GLY A 182 7.20 -2.78 24.47
N PHE A 183 8.23 -2.48 23.68
CA PHE A 183 9.61 -2.48 24.15
C PHE A 183 10.18 -1.06 24.30
N PRO A 184 11.17 -0.84 25.21
CA PRO A 184 11.70 0.48 25.49
C PRO A 184 12.61 0.98 24.36
N GLN A 185 12.76 2.28 24.27
CA GLN A 185 13.82 2.88 23.46
C GLN A 185 15.20 2.54 24.06
N HIS A 186 16.06 2.00 23.22
CA HIS A 186 17.46 1.74 23.58
C HIS A 186 18.35 2.91 23.16
N THR A 187 19.36 3.21 23.98
CA THR A 187 20.36 4.22 23.63
C THR A 187 21.54 3.56 22.91
N PHE A 188 21.68 3.81 21.62
CA PHE A 188 22.81 3.38 20.78
C PHE A 188 22.99 4.31 19.58
N SER A 189 24.14 4.25 18.94
CA SER A 189 24.45 5.03 17.75
C SER A 189 24.71 4.12 16.55
N LEU A 190 23.87 4.23 15.51
CA LEU A 190 24.11 3.53 14.24
C LEU A 190 25.46 3.95 13.61
N GLU A 191 25.86 5.20 13.77
CA GLU A 191 27.14 5.68 13.26
C GLU A 191 28.34 5.01 13.96
N LYS A 192 28.24 4.72 15.27
CA LYS A 192 29.27 3.96 15.97
C LYS A 192 29.31 2.50 15.53
N ILE A 193 28.15 1.90 15.24
CA ILE A 193 28.05 0.51 14.81
C ILE A 193 28.63 0.34 13.41
N PHE A 194 28.19 1.15 12.45
CA PHE A 194 28.46 0.95 11.03
C PHE A 194 29.55 1.87 10.47
N GLY A 195 29.93 2.92 11.18
CA GLY A 195 30.73 4.02 10.64
C GLY A 195 29.91 4.97 9.77
N LYS A 196 30.36 6.22 9.64
CA LYS A 196 29.62 7.30 8.97
C LYS A 196 29.31 6.99 7.51
N GLU A 197 30.33 6.60 6.75
CA GLU A 197 30.18 6.36 5.31
C GLU A 197 29.33 5.12 5.02
N ASN A 198 29.54 4.04 5.75
CA ASN A 198 28.78 2.82 5.58
C ASN A 198 27.31 3.02 6.01
N LEU A 199 27.07 3.75 7.12
CA LEU A 199 25.72 4.10 7.54
C LEU A 199 24.98 4.91 6.47
N LYS A 200 25.64 5.84 5.79
CA LYS A 200 25.05 6.59 4.69
C LYS A 200 24.56 5.67 3.57
N ILE A 201 25.32 4.64 3.23
CA ILE A 201 24.94 3.64 2.22
C ILE A 201 23.78 2.78 2.72
N LEU A 202 23.88 2.25 3.94
CA LEU A 202 22.88 1.35 4.52
C LEU A 202 21.52 2.02 4.75
N SER A 203 21.53 3.32 5.10
CA SER A 203 20.33 4.13 5.35
C SER A 203 19.78 4.82 4.11
N SER A 204 20.47 4.71 2.99
CA SER A 204 20.01 5.22 1.71
C SER A 204 18.66 4.60 1.39
N LYS A 205 17.63 5.43 1.44
CA LYS A 205 16.24 5.02 1.24
C LYS A 205 15.84 5.39 -0.16
N TYR A 206 14.72 4.97 -0.47
CA TYR A 206 13.90 5.12 -1.58
C TYR A 206 13.72 6.53 -2.11
N ILE A 207 13.32 6.54 -3.22
CA ILE A 207 13.00 7.45 -4.27
C ILE A 207 11.54 7.88 -4.27
N LYS A 208 11.31 9.16 -4.45
CA LYS A 208 10.00 9.69 -4.78
C LYS A 208 9.86 9.70 -6.30
N LEU A 209 8.93 8.89 -6.80
CA LEU A 209 8.60 8.83 -8.21
C LEU A 209 7.64 9.97 -8.58
N THR A 210 7.97 10.74 -9.61
CA THR A 210 7.07 11.66 -10.30
C THR A 210 6.87 11.21 -11.74
N ASP A 211 6.04 11.93 -12.51
CA ASP A 211 5.81 11.58 -13.91
C ASP A 211 7.08 11.67 -14.76
N GLU A 212 8.00 12.54 -14.40
CA GLU A 212 9.20 12.85 -15.21
C GLU A 212 10.52 12.49 -14.51
N THR A 213 10.53 12.41 -13.17
CA THR A 213 11.76 12.29 -12.40
C THR A 213 11.65 11.29 -11.28
N VAL A 214 12.81 10.74 -10.91
CA VAL A 214 13.04 10.00 -9.66
C VAL A 214 13.83 10.91 -8.74
N THR A 215 13.37 11.11 -7.50
CA THR A 215 14.09 11.90 -6.50
C THR A 215 14.49 11.00 -5.34
N ASP A 216 15.78 10.97 -5.00
CA ASP A 216 16.27 10.24 -3.83
C ASP A 216 15.94 10.95 -2.50
N GLU A 217 16.23 10.33 -1.38
CA GLU A 217 15.99 10.89 -0.04
C GLU A 217 16.79 12.16 0.26
N ASN A 218 17.82 12.45 -0.51
CA ASN A 218 18.65 13.65 -0.38
C ASN A 218 18.16 14.80 -1.27
N GLY A 219 17.10 14.56 -2.07
CA GLY A 219 16.55 15.53 -2.99
C GLY A 219 17.26 15.56 -4.35
N ASN A 220 18.20 14.64 -4.64
CA ASN A 220 18.79 14.53 -5.96
C ASN A 220 17.76 14.02 -6.95
N GLN A 221 17.64 14.68 -8.08
CA GLN A 221 16.71 14.32 -9.14
C GLN A 221 17.44 13.59 -10.27
N TYR A 222 16.84 12.50 -10.71
CA TYR A 222 17.30 11.68 -11.83
C TYR A 222 16.19 11.68 -12.88
N GLN A 223 16.55 11.91 -14.14
CA GLN A 223 15.62 11.76 -15.24
C GLN A 223 15.55 10.30 -15.66
N HIS A 224 14.37 9.84 -16.05
CA HIS A 224 14.20 8.53 -16.64
C HIS A 224 14.84 8.53 -18.05
N SER A 225 16.11 8.29 -18.17
CA SER A 225 16.76 8.01 -19.46
C SER A 225 18.20 7.58 -19.27
N HIS A 226 18.54 6.42 -19.79
CA HIS A 226 19.92 5.96 -19.90
C HIS A 226 20.48 6.31 -21.28
N LEU A 227 21.13 7.43 -21.39
CA LEU A 227 22.02 7.72 -22.51
C LEU A 227 23.47 7.71 -22.00
N GLY A 228 24.05 6.52 -21.93
CA GLY A 228 25.47 6.34 -22.15
C GLY A 228 26.45 6.55 -21.01
N ILE A 229 26.12 6.34 -19.72
CA ILE A 229 27.11 6.34 -18.63
C ILE A 229 27.02 5.04 -17.82
N LYS A 230 28.09 4.27 -17.83
CA LYS A 230 28.20 3.01 -17.09
C LYS A 230 28.56 3.26 -15.63
N SER A 231 27.61 3.05 -14.74
CA SER A 231 27.75 2.66 -13.33
C SER A 231 26.95 3.52 -12.36
N PRO A 232 25.99 2.98 -11.67
CA PRO A 232 25.11 1.86 -12.00
C PRO A 232 24.25 2.14 -13.24
N ASP A 233 23.67 1.11 -13.85
CA ASP A 233 22.75 1.31 -15.00
C ASP A 233 21.53 2.13 -14.59
N TYR A 234 21.07 1.95 -13.35
CA TYR A 234 20.04 2.78 -12.73
C TYR A 234 20.66 3.63 -11.60
N PRO A 235 20.81 4.97 -11.77
CA PRO A 235 21.56 5.81 -10.84
C PRO A 235 21.13 5.76 -9.35
N PRO A 236 19.83 5.61 -9.00
CA PRO A 236 19.42 5.46 -7.61
C PRO A 236 19.80 4.13 -6.95
N ALA A 237 20.22 3.11 -7.71
CA ALA A 237 20.64 1.84 -7.13
C ALA A 237 22.04 1.92 -6.52
N LEU A 238 22.24 1.18 -5.43
CA LEU A 238 23.58 0.88 -4.92
C LEU A 238 24.24 -0.16 -5.81
N THR A 239 25.56 -0.13 -5.91
CA THR A 239 26.33 -1.13 -6.67
C THR A 239 27.01 -2.13 -5.74
N ASN A 240 26.70 -3.42 -5.94
CA ASN A 240 27.42 -4.54 -5.33
C ASN A 240 27.60 -5.65 -6.37
N LEU A 241 28.33 -5.33 -7.44
CA LEU A 241 28.47 -6.19 -8.61
C LEU A 241 29.20 -7.49 -8.28
N THR A 242 28.59 -8.62 -8.65
CA THR A 242 29.26 -9.92 -8.57
C THR A 242 30.34 -10.05 -9.64
N SER A 243 31.39 -10.80 -9.31
CA SER A 243 32.45 -11.15 -10.25
C SER A 243 32.16 -12.43 -11.06
N CYS A 244 31.05 -13.09 -10.80
CA CYS A 244 30.70 -14.40 -11.39
C CYS A 244 29.17 -14.52 -11.60
N ASN A 245 28.73 -15.71 -12.05
CA ASN A 245 27.32 -16.03 -12.27
C ASN A 245 26.61 -15.14 -13.32
N PHE A 246 27.37 -14.63 -14.28
CA PHE A 246 26.82 -13.91 -15.42
C PHE A 246 27.63 -14.25 -16.70
N SER A 247 27.10 -13.88 -17.84
CA SER A 247 27.78 -14.07 -19.12
C SER A 247 27.36 -12.99 -20.13
N SER A 248 28.00 -12.98 -21.30
CA SER A 248 27.58 -12.11 -22.40
C SER A 248 26.18 -12.46 -22.87
N ARG A 249 25.43 -11.45 -23.30
CA ARG A 249 24.14 -11.62 -24.00
C ARG A 249 24.31 -12.11 -25.45
N ASN A 250 25.56 -12.17 -25.95
CA ASN A 250 25.90 -12.61 -27.33
C ASN A 250 25.09 -11.88 -28.41
N GLY A 251 24.88 -10.58 -28.24
CA GLY A 251 24.14 -9.72 -29.18
C GLY A 251 22.62 -9.80 -29.08
N VAL A 252 22.08 -10.59 -28.16
CA VAL A 252 20.64 -10.62 -27.92
C VAL A 252 20.20 -9.33 -27.18
N ALA A 253 19.27 -8.59 -27.79
CA ALA A 253 18.75 -7.36 -27.21
C ALA A 253 17.85 -7.65 -26.02
N VAL A 254 17.91 -6.78 -25.00
CA VAL A 254 16.94 -6.80 -23.89
C VAL A 254 15.55 -6.42 -24.43
N SER A 255 14.54 -7.19 -24.07
CA SER A 255 13.15 -6.97 -24.51
C SER A 255 12.10 -7.35 -23.49
N ALA A 256 12.50 -7.74 -22.27
CA ALA A 256 11.58 -8.04 -21.18
C ALA A 256 12.21 -7.79 -19.80
N VAL A 257 11.36 -7.55 -18.81
CA VAL A 257 11.70 -7.46 -17.39
C VAL A 257 11.01 -8.59 -16.63
N THR A 258 11.75 -9.26 -15.77
CA THR A 258 11.25 -10.36 -14.93
C THR A 258 11.19 -9.94 -13.47
N VAL A 259 10.01 -9.97 -12.91
CA VAL A 259 9.75 -9.75 -11.49
C VAL A 259 9.82 -11.09 -10.76
N HIS A 260 10.67 -11.16 -9.74
CA HIS A 260 10.87 -12.34 -8.89
C HIS A 260 10.55 -12.00 -7.43
N THR A 261 10.38 -13.05 -6.61
CA THR A 261 10.41 -12.98 -5.16
C THR A 261 11.44 -13.95 -4.63
N ILE A 262 12.36 -13.45 -3.82
CA ILE A 262 13.58 -14.13 -3.35
C ILE A 262 13.28 -15.46 -2.66
N GLN A 263 12.14 -15.59 -1.94
CA GLN A 263 11.89 -16.64 -0.94
C GLN A 263 12.96 -16.58 0.16
N GLY A 264 13.31 -15.38 0.62
CA GLY A 264 14.37 -15.11 1.57
C GLY A 264 14.61 -13.62 1.81
N SER A 265 15.70 -13.31 2.50
CA SER A 265 16.11 -11.95 2.86
C SER A 265 16.86 -11.24 1.73
N TYR A 266 16.75 -9.91 1.69
CA TYR A 266 17.54 -9.03 0.82
C TYR A 266 19.04 -9.28 0.94
N ALA A 267 19.53 -9.35 2.19
CA ALA A 267 20.93 -9.60 2.47
C ALA A 267 21.40 -10.98 2.00
N GLY A 268 20.57 -12.00 2.22
CA GLY A 268 20.81 -13.36 1.75
C GLY A 268 20.94 -13.45 0.23
N ALA A 269 20.05 -12.77 -0.50
CA ALA A 269 20.10 -12.73 -1.96
C ALA A 269 21.39 -12.07 -2.47
N ILE A 270 21.77 -10.91 -1.93
CA ILE A 270 23.02 -10.23 -2.33
C ILE A 270 24.23 -11.12 -2.05
N SER A 271 24.28 -11.76 -0.88
CA SER A 271 25.35 -12.70 -0.54
C SER A 271 25.40 -13.89 -1.50
N TRP A 272 24.24 -14.47 -1.83
CA TRP A 272 24.14 -15.64 -2.69
C TRP A 272 24.55 -15.38 -4.14
N ALA A 273 24.21 -14.21 -4.69
CA ALA A 273 24.66 -13.80 -6.03
C ALA A 273 26.19 -13.69 -6.14
N ASN A 274 26.87 -13.44 -5.02
CA ASN A 274 28.33 -13.38 -4.92
C ASN A 274 28.99 -14.75 -4.65
N ASN A 275 28.21 -15.79 -4.41
CA ASN A 275 28.70 -17.16 -4.34
C ASN A 275 28.90 -17.72 -5.76
N CYS A 276 30.12 -17.83 -6.22
CA CYS A 276 30.41 -18.32 -7.59
C CYS A 276 29.95 -19.75 -7.84
N SER A 277 29.68 -20.53 -6.83
CA SER A 277 29.14 -21.87 -6.94
C SER A 277 27.61 -21.94 -7.04
N SER A 278 26.90 -20.82 -6.79
CA SER A 278 25.43 -20.78 -6.79
C SER A 278 24.83 -21.01 -8.18
N SER A 279 25.56 -20.62 -9.23
CA SER A 279 25.08 -20.62 -10.63
C SER A 279 23.80 -19.80 -10.83
N VAL A 280 23.54 -18.82 -9.95
CA VAL A 280 22.37 -17.92 -9.95
C VAL A 280 22.80 -16.48 -9.79
N SER A 281 22.15 -15.58 -10.49
CA SER A 281 22.28 -14.14 -10.31
C SER A 281 21.05 -13.42 -10.88
N TYR A 282 20.93 -12.16 -10.59
CA TYR A 282 19.88 -11.24 -11.07
C TYR A 282 20.51 -9.86 -11.24
N HIS A 283 19.80 -8.96 -11.92
CA HIS A 283 20.36 -7.63 -12.15
C HIS A 283 20.20 -6.76 -10.90
N TYR A 284 19.04 -6.85 -10.25
CA TYR A 284 18.68 -6.01 -9.11
C TYR A 284 18.07 -6.82 -7.98
N VAL A 285 18.32 -6.35 -6.74
CA VAL A 285 17.67 -6.83 -5.51
C VAL A 285 17.00 -5.66 -4.83
N LEU A 286 15.78 -5.84 -4.34
CA LEU A 286 14.98 -4.80 -3.71
C LEU A 286 14.62 -5.17 -2.28
N ARG A 287 14.88 -4.22 -1.35
CA ARG A 287 14.55 -4.39 0.07
C ARG A 287 13.09 -4.03 0.34
N SER A 288 12.40 -4.89 1.08
CA SER A 288 10.98 -4.71 1.37
C SER A 288 10.68 -3.51 2.26
N SER A 289 11.51 -3.25 3.27
CA SER A 289 11.21 -2.26 4.31
C SER A 289 11.15 -0.81 3.80
N ASP A 290 11.98 -0.46 2.82
CA ASP A 290 12.18 0.92 2.38
C ASP A 290 12.42 1.09 0.88
N GLY A 291 12.40 -0.01 0.11
CA GLY A 291 12.60 0.02 -1.32
C GLY A 291 14.05 0.23 -1.77
N GLN A 292 15.06 0.07 -0.89
CA GLN A 292 16.46 0.15 -1.30
C GLN A 292 16.76 -0.84 -2.43
N ILE A 293 17.43 -0.38 -3.48
CA ILE A 293 17.79 -1.19 -4.65
C ILE A 293 19.30 -1.40 -4.66
N THR A 294 19.73 -2.64 -4.84
CA THR A 294 21.14 -2.97 -5.11
C THR A 294 21.27 -3.65 -6.47
N GLN A 295 22.13 -3.12 -7.32
CA GLN A 295 22.51 -3.75 -8.59
C GLN A 295 23.65 -4.73 -8.35
N VAL A 296 23.46 -5.98 -8.79
CA VAL A 296 24.45 -7.07 -8.63
C VAL A 296 24.99 -7.60 -9.96
N VAL A 297 24.30 -7.37 -11.08
CA VAL A 297 24.79 -7.63 -12.44
C VAL A 297 24.44 -6.43 -13.31
N LEU A 298 25.35 -6.00 -14.17
CA LEU A 298 25.08 -4.93 -15.15
C LEU A 298 24.04 -5.39 -16.18
N GLU A 299 23.14 -4.52 -16.61
CA GLU A 299 22.11 -4.82 -17.61
C GLU A 299 22.69 -5.27 -18.96
N SER A 300 23.89 -4.81 -19.30
CA SER A 300 24.61 -5.23 -20.49
C SER A 300 25.04 -6.70 -20.47
N ASN A 301 25.08 -7.33 -19.31
CA ASN A 301 25.37 -8.73 -19.10
C ASN A 301 24.09 -9.56 -18.99
N LYS A 302 24.21 -10.85 -19.21
CA LYS A 302 23.16 -11.85 -19.01
C LYS A 302 23.27 -12.39 -17.59
N ALA A 303 22.39 -11.99 -16.68
CA ALA A 303 22.24 -12.65 -15.39
C ALA A 303 21.55 -14.01 -15.54
N TRP A 304 21.66 -14.87 -14.53
CA TRP A 304 21.14 -16.25 -14.55
C TRP A 304 19.98 -16.41 -13.57
N HIS A 305 18.74 -16.06 -13.99
CA HIS A 305 17.56 -15.99 -13.12
C HIS A 305 16.29 -16.65 -13.68
N VAL A 306 16.20 -16.86 -15.01
CA VAL A 306 14.98 -17.37 -15.66
C VAL A 306 15.30 -18.39 -16.78
N GLY A 307 16.39 -19.13 -16.61
CA GLY A 307 16.77 -20.24 -17.47
C GLY A 307 17.01 -19.83 -18.93
N SER A 308 16.28 -20.44 -19.87
CA SER A 308 16.38 -20.18 -21.32
C SER A 308 16.07 -18.72 -21.70
N GLU A 309 15.33 -18.00 -20.87
CA GLU A 309 14.87 -16.64 -21.11
C GLU A 309 15.87 -15.56 -20.63
N ASN A 310 16.95 -15.96 -19.97
CA ASN A 310 18.02 -15.06 -19.51
C ASN A 310 18.58 -14.10 -20.57
N PRO A 311 18.79 -14.52 -21.86
CA PRO A 311 19.48 -13.66 -22.81
C PRO A 311 18.81 -12.31 -23.07
N TYR A 312 17.48 -12.23 -23.03
CA TYR A 312 16.73 -11.02 -23.38
C TYR A 312 16.02 -10.35 -22.18
N THR A 313 16.28 -10.81 -20.95
CA THR A 313 15.58 -10.34 -19.76
C THR A 313 16.47 -9.56 -18.80
N ILE A 314 15.87 -8.62 -18.06
CA ILE A 314 16.42 -8.01 -16.85
C ILE A 314 15.66 -8.61 -15.67
N GLY A 315 16.34 -9.27 -14.74
CA GLY A 315 15.72 -9.88 -13.56
C GLY A 315 15.83 -9.00 -12.33
N MET A 316 14.73 -8.92 -11.56
CA MET A 316 14.60 -8.11 -10.35
C MET A 316 14.07 -8.99 -9.23
N GLU A 317 14.83 -9.14 -8.15
CA GLU A 317 14.49 -9.94 -6.99
C GLU A 317 13.93 -9.07 -5.85
N HIS A 318 12.73 -9.37 -5.42
CA HIS A 318 12.04 -8.66 -4.34
C HIS A 318 12.13 -9.47 -3.05
N GLU A 319 12.57 -8.81 -1.98
CA GLU A 319 12.68 -9.43 -0.65
C GLU A 319 11.34 -9.97 -0.17
N GLY A 320 11.31 -11.19 0.37
CA GLY A 320 10.15 -11.79 1.01
C GLY A 320 9.79 -13.18 0.51
N TRP A 321 8.56 -13.57 0.78
CA TRP A 321 7.98 -14.89 0.44
C TRP A 321 6.68 -14.73 -0.33
N VAL A 322 6.50 -15.51 -1.39
CA VAL A 322 5.31 -15.46 -2.27
C VAL A 322 3.98 -15.67 -1.53
N ASN A 323 4.01 -16.39 -0.42
CA ASN A 323 2.82 -16.72 0.38
C ASN A 323 2.50 -15.69 1.47
N ASP A 324 3.22 -14.56 1.52
CA ASP A 324 3.06 -13.55 2.57
C ASP A 324 3.05 -12.12 1.99
N SER A 325 1.86 -11.51 1.95
CA SER A 325 1.65 -10.17 1.41
C SER A 325 2.33 -9.04 2.22
N LEU A 326 2.71 -9.29 3.47
CA LEU A 326 3.36 -8.29 4.34
C LEU A 326 4.73 -7.84 3.79
N TRP A 327 5.32 -8.61 2.90
CA TRP A 327 6.60 -8.27 2.28
C TRP A 327 6.45 -7.28 1.12
N TYR A 328 5.28 -7.21 0.50
CA TYR A 328 5.05 -6.36 -0.66
C TYR A 328 4.59 -4.96 -0.24
N THR A 329 5.52 -4.19 0.34
CA THR A 329 5.26 -2.85 0.85
C THR A 329 5.09 -1.80 -0.25
N ALA A 330 4.41 -0.70 0.06
CA ALA A 330 4.29 0.42 -0.87
C ALA A 330 5.66 0.98 -1.31
N ALA A 331 6.63 1.04 -0.38
CA ALA A 331 7.99 1.50 -0.68
C ALA A 331 8.68 0.60 -1.72
N MET A 332 8.57 -0.71 -1.58
CA MET A 332 9.15 -1.67 -2.52
C MET A 332 8.48 -1.59 -3.90
N TYR A 333 7.13 -1.52 -3.96
CA TYR A 333 6.41 -1.34 -5.22
C TYR A 333 6.82 -0.06 -5.96
N GLN A 334 6.91 1.06 -5.24
CA GLN A 334 7.27 2.34 -5.83
C GLN A 334 8.71 2.34 -6.34
N ALA A 335 9.64 1.79 -5.56
CA ALA A 335 11.04 1.67 -5.96
C ALA A 335 11.19 0.77 -7.19
N SER A 336 10.53 -0.39 -7.17
CA SER A 336 10.52 -1.33 -8.29
C SER A 336 9.89 -0.71 -9.54
N ALA A 337 8.76 -0.01 -9.39
CA ALA A 337 8.11 0.68 -10.51
C ALA A 337 8.97 1.80 -11.10
N ALA A 338 9.69 2.54 -10.25
CA ALA A 338 10.62 3.57 -10.70
C ALA A 338 11.76 2.97 -11.54
N LEU A 339 12.35 1.88 -11.10
CA LEU A 339 13.38 1.15 -11.86
C LEU A 339 12.82 0.63 -13.18
N VAL A 340 11.64 0.01 -13.19
CA VAL A 340 11.01 -0.48 -14.44
C VAL A 340 10.67 0.67 -15.37
N LYS A 341 10.18 1.79 -14.85
CA LYS A 341 9.90 2.98 -15.66
C LYS A 341 11.16 3.49 -16.35
N ASP A 342 12.29 3.54 -15.65
CA ASP A 342 13.59 3.87 -16.21
C ASP A 342 13.98 2.90 -17.35
N ILE A 343 13.87 1.59 -17.12
CA ILE A 343 14.14 0.56 -18.13
C ILE A 343 13.24 0.74 -19.37
N THR A 344 11.95 1.08 -19.18
CA THR A 344 11.02 1.30 -20.31
C THR A 344 11.33 2.57 -21.11
N GLN A 345 11.97 3.55 -20.48
CA GLN A 345 12.40 4.79 -21.13
C GLN A 345 13.83 4.74 -21.67
N SER A 346 14.53 3.64 -21.42
CA SER A 346 15.85 3.35 -22.00
C SER A 346 15.75 2.96 -23.49
N GLY A 347 16.87 2.72 -24.12
CA GLY A 347 16.94 2.28 -25.52
C GLY A 347 16.46 0.85 -25.80
N TYR A 348 15.90 0.13 -24.83
CA TYR A 348 15.47 -1.28 -24.98
C TYR A 348 14.14 -1.46 -25.75
N GLY A 349 13.36 -0.40 -25.93
CA GLY A 349 12.09 -0.45 -26.66
C GLY A 349 10.99 -1.25 -25.98
N ILE A 350 11.03 -1.35 -24.65
CA ILE A 350 9.99 -2.02 -23.84
C ILE A 350 8.93 -0.99 -23.51
N SER A 351 7.69 -1.21 -23.97
CA SER A 351 6.57 -0.33 -23.61
C SER A 351 6.13 -0.58 -22.17
N ALA A 352 5.95 0.49 -21.39
CA ALA A 352 5.39 0.46 -20.05
C ALA A 352 3.95 -0.09 -20.02
N LEU A 353 3.17 0.10 -21.10
CA LEU A 353 1.81 -0.44 -21.24
C LEU A 353 1.78 -1.98 -21.28
N ARG A 354 2.89 -2.61 -21.63
CA ARG A 354 3.02 -4.07 -21.68
C ARG A 354 3.41 -4.70 -20.35
N THR A 355 3.08 -4.02 -19.25
CA THR A 355 3.18 -4.58 -17.90
C THR A 355 1.97 -5.48 -17.63
N SER A 356 2.22 -6.62 -17.00
CA SER A 356 1.14 -7.46 -16.46
C SER A 356 0.24 -6.63 -15.52
N TYR A 357 -1.08 -6.73 -15.71
CA TYR A 357 -2.08 -6.00 -14.89
C TYR A 357 -3.31 -6.86 -14.57
N PHE A 358 -3.16 -8.15 -14.62
CA PHE A 358 -4.27 -9.07 -14.38
C PHE A 358 -4.84 -8.91 -12.97
N PRO A 359 -6.18 -8.90 -12.86
CA PRO A 359 -6.85 -8.85 -11.55
C PRO A 359 -6.51 -10.04 -10.65
N TRP A 360 -6.71 -9.86 -9.35
CA TRP A 360 -6.46 -10.88 -8.30
C TRP A 360 -7.02 -12.26 -8.62
N SER A 361 -8.20 -12.36 -9.18
CA SER A 361 -8.82 -13.62 -9.57
C SER A 361 -8.05 -14.40 -10.66
N ARG A 362 -6.95 -13.84 -11.16
CA ARG A 362 -6.14 -14.40 -12.25
C ARG A 362 -4.66 -14.54 -11.91
N PHE A 363 -4.30 -14.47 -10.66
CA PHE A 363 -2.94 -14.70 -10.17
C PHE A 363 -2.39 -16.09 -10.46
N THR A 364 -3.26 -17.04 -10.75
CA THR A 364 -2.90 -18.40 -11.15
C THR A 364 -2.55 -18.53 -12.62
N ARG A 365 -2.31 -17.42 -13.34
CA ARG A 365 -1.78 -17.52 -14.70
C ARG A 365 -0.32 -17.92 -14.66
N TYR A 366 -0.10 -19.09 -15.19
CA TYR A 366 1.21 -19.64 -15.40
C TYR A 366 1.43 -19.89 -16.90
N ASN A 367 2.69 -19.85 -17.35
CA ASN A 367 3.07 -20.25 -18.69
C ASN A 367 2.25 -19.54 -19.79
N ILE A 368 2.25 -18.21 -19.79
CA ILE A 368 1.60 -17.42 -20.83
C ILE A 368 2.35 -17.64 -22.14
N SER A 369 1.71 -18.28 -23.10
CA SER A 369 2.28 -18.58 -24.41
C SER A 369 1.52 -17.91 -25.54
N GLY A 370 2.07 -17.94 -26.74
CA GLY A 370 1.45 -17.37 -27.94
C GLY A 370 1.46 -15.84 -27.97
N ILE A 371 0.48 -15.22 -28.62
CA ILE A 371 0.35 -13.77 -28.80
C ILE A 371 0.25 -13.05 -27.44
N PRO A 372 -0.56 -13.48 -26.48
CA PRO A 372 -0.60 -12.86 -25.17
C PRO A 372 0.74 -12.88 -24.45
N GLY A 373 1.53 -13.93 -24.60
CA GLY A 373 2.89 -14.00 -24.06
C GLY A 373 3.84 -12.99 -24.70
N ALA A 374 3.62 -12.64 -25.96
CA ALA A 374 4.36 -11.58 -26.65
C ALA A 374 3.93 -10.17 -26.18
N CYS A 375 2.67 -9.99 -25.75
CA CYS A 375 2.13 -8.73 -25.26
C CYS A 375 2.68 -8.35 -23.89
N VAL A 376 2.85 -9.32 -22.99
CA VAL A 376 3.31 -9.07 -21.62
C VAL A 376 4.84 -9.08 -21.58
N LYS A 377 5.45 -7.92 -21.42
CA LYS A 377 6.91 -7.74 -21.41
C LYS A 377 7.49 -7.53 -20.01
N ILE A 378 6.71 -6.93 -19.12
CA ILE A 378 7.06 -6.74 -17.71
C ILE A 378 6.18 -7.72 -16.93
N LYS A 379 6.76 -8.82 -16.48
CA LYS A 379 6.02 -9.98 -16.00
C LYS A 379 6.76 -10.77 -14.93
N GLY A 380 6.04 -11.60 -14.20
CA GLY A 380 6.61 -12.51 -13.21
C GLY A 380 7.28 -13.73 -13.84
N HIS A 381 8.17 -14.38 -13.10
CA HIS A 381 8.79 -15.65 -13.50
C HIS A 381 7.73 -16.70 -13.87
N GLN A 382 6.65 -16.78 -13.09
CA GLN A 382 5.51 -17.69 -13.34
C GLN A 382 4.87 -17.55 -14.73
N HIS A 383 5.02 -16.41 -15.39
CA HIS A 383 4.38 -16.11 -16.67
C HIS A 383 5.16 -16.63 -17.89
N TYR A 384 6.43 -17.02 -17.73
CA TYR A 384 7.20 -17.58 -18.84
C TYR A 384 6.73 -19.00 -19.18
N PRO A 385 6.80 -19.40 -20.47
CA PRO A 385 6.45 -20.76 -20.87
C PRO A 385 7.44 -21.77 -20.29
N ASN A 386 6.97 -22.98 -20.04
CA ASN A 386 7.77 -24.10 -19.55
C ASN A 386 8.52 -23.84 -18.23
N GLN A 387 7.97 -22.99 -17.37
CA GLN A 387 8.50 -22.73 -16.04
C GLN A 387 7.68 -23.47 -14.96
N SER A 388 8.36 -23.89 -13.90
CA SER A 388 7.72 -24.49 -12.71
C SER A 388 7.67 -23.53 -11.52
N HIS A 389 8.29 -22.36 -11.65
CA HIS A 389 8.33 -21.35 -10.59
C HIS A 389 7.02 -20.58 -10.48
N THR A 390 6.70 -20.14 -9.28
CA THR A 390 5.41 -19.50 -8.94
C THR A 390 5.56 -18.04 -8.56
N ASP A 391 6.77 -17.51 -8.54
CA ASP A 391 7.07 -16.14 -8.15
C ASP A 391 6.73 -15.11 -9.26
N PRO A 392 6.34 -13.90 -8.87
CA PRO A 392 6.18 -13.35 -7.52
C PRO A 392 4.92 -13.84 -6.78
N GLY A 393 4.10 -14.70 -7.38
CA GLY A 393 2.96 -15.35 -6.76
C GLY A 393 1.70 -14.49 -6.67
N GLN A 394 0.71 -15.05 -5.96
CA GLN A 394 -0.62 -14.47 -5.88
C GLN A 394 -0.71 -13.20 -5.02
N ASN A 395 0.27 -12.94 -4.15
CA ASN A 395 0.27 -11.77 -3.28
C ASN A 395 0.90 -10.54 -3.92
N TRP A 396 1.47 -10.66 -5.13
CA TRP A 396 1.95 -9.52 -5.90
C TRP A 396 0.80 -8.81 -6.60
N ASP A 397 0.55 -7.56 -6.26
CA ASP A 397 -0.52 -6.75 -6.85
C ASP A 397 -0.08 -6.14 -8.20
N TRP A 398 -0.38 -6.85 -9.30
CA TRP A 398 -0.05 -6.42 -10.65
C TRP A 398 -0.79 -5.16 -11.07
N ASP A 399 -2.04 -4.95 -10.63
CA ASP A 399 -2.79 -3.74 -10.95
C ASP A 399 -2.18 -2.50 -10.29
N TYR A 400 -1.83 -2.63 -9.00
CA TYR A 400 -1.13 -1.58 -8.26
C TYR A 400 0.23 -1.26 -8.88
N TYR A 401 0.99 -2.29 -9.26
CA TYR A 401 2.29 -2.16 -9.90
C TYR A 401 2.18 -1.48 -11.27
N TYR A 402 1.23 -1.91 -12.11
CA TYR A 402 0.94 -1.29 -13.41
C TYR A 402 0.67 0.20 -13.28
N LYS A 403 -0.16 0.60 -12.30
CA LYS A 403 -0.52 2.00 -12.04
C LYS A 403 0.68 2.85 -11.69
N HIS A 404 1.63 2.31 -10.94
CA HIS A 404 2.87 3.03 -10.61
C HIS A 404 3.81 3.17 -11.81
N ILE A 405 3.96 2.15 -12.63
CA ILE A 405 4.78 2.21 -13.84
C ILE A 405 4.17 3.18 -14.85
N ASN A 406 2.85 3.18 -14.98
CA ASN A 406 2.09 3.99 -15.94
C ASN A 406 1.39 5.18 -15.28
N ASN A 407 2.06 5.89 -14.37
CA ASN A 407 1.47 7.03 -13.68
C ASN A 407 1.39 8.32 -14.54
N ALA A 408 2.24 8.45 -15.55
CA ALA A 408 2.25 9.57 -16.50
C ALA A 408 1.27 9.32 -17.66
N THR A 409 0.01 9.67 -17.48
CA THR A 409 -1.01 9.47 -18.52
C THR A 409 -1.90 10.70 -18.62
N THR A 410 -2.19 11.12 -19.86
CA THR A 410 -3.11 12.23 -20.13
C THR A 410 -4.52 11.83 -19.75
N VAL A 411 -5.15 12.59 -18.86
CA VAL A 411 -6.55 12.41 -18.45
C VAL A 411 -7.40 13.42 -19.21
N THR A 412 -8.43 12.93 -19.89
CA THR A 412 -9.43 13.80 -20.53
C THR A 412 -10.53 14.15 -19.54
N ASN A 413 -10.72 15.44 -19.27
CA ASN A 413 -11.65 15.94 -18.26
C ASN A 413 -12.98 16.37 -18.86
N PHE A 414 -14.10 15.97 -18.22
CA PHE A 414 -15.45 16.38 -18.53
C PHE A 414 -16.10 17.03 -17.30
N THR A 415 -16.59 18.27 -17.49
CA THR A 415 -17.28 19.04 -16.42
C THR A 415 -18.76 19.26 -16.71
N THR A 416 -19.26 18.72 -17.81
CA THR A 416 -20.67 18.79 -18.19
C THR A 416 -21.53 17.85 -17.36
N ALA A 417 -22.80 18.22 -17.15
CA ALA A 417 -23.75 17.42 -16.39
C ALA A 417 -24.12 16.08 -17.08
N SER A 418 -23.89 15.97 -18.36
CA SER A 418 -24.11 14.76 -19.15
C SER A 418 -23.17 14.71 -20.35
N GLY A 419 -22.97 13.51 -20.87
CA GLY A 419 -22.15 13.27 -22.05
C GLY A 419 -22.01 11.78 -22.34
N THR A 420 -21.13 11.43 -23.28
CA THR A 420 -20.81 10.05 -23.64
C THR A 420 -19.31 9.94 -23.91
N VAL A 421 -18.69 8.85 -23.44
CA VAL A 421 -17.30 8.47 -23.73
C VAL A 421 -17.28 7.10 -24.40
N THR A 422 -16.27 6.91 -25.25
CA THR A 422 -15.97 5.66 -25.96
C THR A 422 -14.49 5.37 -25.88
N ASP A 423 -14.09 4.15 -26.24
CA ASP A 423 -12.71 3.85 -26.63
C ASP A 423 -12.28 4.63 -27.88
N LEU A 424 -11.02 4.49 -28.31
CA LEU A 424 -10.50 5.19 -29.48
C LEU A 424 -11.10 4.75 -30.82
N GLY A 425 -11.76 3.59 -30.88
CA GLY A 425 -12.52 3.12 -32.04
C GLY A 425 -13.84 3.87 -32.23
N GLY A 426 -14.33 4.53 -31.20
CA GLY A 426 -15.59 5.28 -31.23
C GLY A 426 -16.81 4.38 -31.27
N ALA A 427 -17.96 4.91 -31.72
CA ALA A 427 -19.25 4.22 -31.68
C ALA A 427 -19.38 3.05 -32.68
N SER A 428 -18.48 2.90 -33.63
CA SER A 428 -18.65 1.95 -34.76
C SER A 428 -17.38 1.20 -35.17
N GLY A 429 -16.24 1.52 -34.57
CA GLY A 429 -14.97 0.84 -34.81
C GLY A 429 -14.54 0.00 -33.62
N ASN A 430 -13.56 -0.86 -33.81
CA ASN A 430 -12.91 -1.57 -32.71
C ASN A 430 -11.90 -0.64 -32.02
N TYR A 431 -11.69 -0.82 -30.71
CA TYR A 431 -10.57 -0.19 -30.02
C TYR A 431 -9.23 -0.65 -30.58
N THR A 432 -8.14 0.03 -30.19
CA THR A 432 -6.81 -0.28 -30.69
C THR A 432 -6.02 -1.15 -29.70
N ASN A 433 -5.01 -1.87 -30.21
CA ASN A 433 -4.04 -2.55 -29.36
C ASN A 433 -3.21 -1.53 -28.56
N ASP A 434 -2.75 -1.94 -27.38
CA ASP A 434 -1.97 -1.13 -26.45
C ASP A 434 -2.69 0.20 -26.10
N GLU A 435 -4.02 0.20 -26.08
CA GLU A 435 -4.81 1.38 -25.73
C GLU A 435 -4.84 1.56 -24.21
N ARG A 436 -4.64 2.79 -23.78
CA ARG A 436 -4.95 3.23 -22.43
C ARG A 436 -5.62 4.58 -22.48
N THR A 437 -6.90 4.64 -22.19
CA THR A 437 -7.67 5.88 -22.08
C THR A 437 -8.11 6.14 -20.66
N LEU A 438 -8.06 7.41 -20.24
CA LEU A 438 -8.56 7.87 -18.95
C LEU A 438 -9.51 9.05 -19.14
N TYR A 439 -10.74 8.88 -18.67
CA TYR A 439 -11.79 9.88 -18.72
C TYR A 439 -12.21 10.25 -17.29
N LEU A 440 -11.94 11.48 -16.88
CA LEU A 440 -12.39 12.04 -15.61
C LEU A 440 -13.67 12.83 -15.82
N ILE A 441 -14.76 12.36 -15.26
CA ILE A 441 -16.06 13.02 -15.27
C ILE A 441 -16.27 13.66 -13.90
N GLN A 442 -16.28 15.00 -13.86
CA GLN A 442 -16.36 15.79 -12.62
C GLN A 442 -17.25 17.03 -12.81
N PRO A 443 -18.57 16.85 -12.93
CA PRO A 443 -19.52 17.95 -13.06
C PRO A 443 -19.57 18.80 -11.80
N THR A 444 -19.70 20.14 -11.98
CA THR A 444 -19.78 21.06 -10.85
C THR A 444 -21.08 20.86 -10.06
N GLY A 445 -21.00 20.85 -8.71
CA GLY A 445 -22.16 20.78 -7.83
C GLY A 445 -22.82 19.41 -7.76
N THR A 446 -22.17 18.37 -8.22
CA THR A 446 -22.70 16.99 -8.23
C THR A 446 -22.28 16.23 -6.96
N ASN A 447 -23.15 15.34 -6.49
CA ASN A 447 -22.86 14.38 -5.42
C ASN A 447 -23.10 12.92 -5.86
N GLN A 448 -23.64 12.72 -7.05
CA GLN A 448 -23.87 11.40 -7.64
C GLN A 448 -23.73 11.48 -9.15
N ILE A 449 -23.11 10.46 -9.76
CA ILE A 449 -22.98 10.31 -11.21
C ILE A 449 -23.52 8.94 -11.59
N ASN A 450 -24.53 8.92 -12.48
CA ASN A 450 -25.08 7.69 -13.03
C ASN A 450 -24.43 7.43 -14.40
N LEU A 451 -23.83 6.26 -14.55
CA LEU A 451 -23.28 5.78 -15.81
C LEU A 451 -24.27 4.83 -16.45
N THR A 452 -24.59 5.02 -17.72
CA THR A 452 -25.40 4.11 -18.54
C THR A 452 -24.51 3.48 -19.60
N VAL A 453 -24.44 2.17 -19.61
CA VAL A 453 -23.64 1.40 -20.57
C VAL A 453 -24.47 1.19 -21.84
N ASN A 454 -24.05 1.83 -22.92
CA ASN A 454 -24.71 1.71 -24.22
C ASN A 454 -24.17 0.54 -25.03
N GLN A 455 -22.87 0.24 -24.87
CA GLN A 455 -22.16 -0.85 -25.53
C GLN A 455 -21.02 -1.33 -24.64
N PHE A 456 -20.77 -2.63 -24.61
CA PHE A 456 -19.59 -3.22 -23.97
C PHE A 456 -19.25 -4.58 -24.57
N ASP A 457 -18.15 -4.66 -25.28
CA ASP A 457 -17.59 -5.88 -25.86
C ASP A 457 -16.08 -5.71 -26.01
N VAL A 458 -15.32 -6.29 -25.09
CA VAL A 458 -13.86 -6.22 -25.05
C VAL A 458 -13.27 -7.63 -24.97
N GLU A 459 -12.00 -7.82 -25.33
CA GLU A 459 -11.37 -9.13 -25.27
C GLU A 459 -11.47 -9.71 -23.84
N ASN A 460 -12.14 -10.86 -23.76
CA ASN A 460 -12.39 -11.45 -22.45
C ASN A 460 -11.09 -11.86 -21.77
N THR A 461 -10.88 -11.35 -20.55
CA THR A 461 -9.79 -11.72 -19.67
C THR A 461 -8.42 -11.13 -19.98
N TRP A 462 -8.31 -10.31 -21.02
CA TRP A 462 -7.10 -9.62 -21.41
C TRP A 462 -7.27 -8.11 -21.38
N ASP A 463 -8.39 -7.61 -21.89
CA ASP A 463 -8.72 -6.19 -21.90
C ASP A 463 -9.74 -5.84 -20.83
N TYR A 464 -9.60 -4.69 -20.20
CA TYR A 464 -10.38 -4.31 -19.02
C TYR A 464 -10.83 -2.87 -19.04
N LEU A 465 -12.07 -2.66 -18.59
CA LEU A 465 -12.60 -1.36 -18.20
C LEU A 465 -12.66 -1.26 -16.68
N TYR A 466 -12.03 -0.24 -16.12
CA TYR A 466 -12.04 0.05 -14.69
C TYR A 466 -12.81 1.32 -14.39
N ILE A 467 -13.55 1.34 -13.29
CA ILE A 467 -14.30 2.51 -12.81
C ILE A 467 -13.86 2.80 -11.38
N TYR A 468 -13.47 4.06 -11.14
CA TYR A 468 -13.00 4.52 -9.84
C TYR A 468 -13.91 5.64 -9.32
N ASN A 469 -14.30 5.58 -8.04
CA ASN A 469 -14.99 6.66 -7.35
C ASN A 469 -13.97 7.70 -6.88
N GLY A 470 -13.69 8.69 -7.72
CA GLY A 470 -12.74 9.75 -7.47
C GLY A 470 -11.97 10.19 -8.71
N THR A 471 -10.85 10.88 -8.51
CA THR A 471 -10.14 11.61 -9.58
C THR A 471 -8.90 10.89 -10.12
N THR A 472 -8.48 9.80 -9.50
CA THR A 472 -7.24 9.09 -9.86
C THR A 472 -7.45 7.59 -9.93
N VAL A 473 -6.57 6.87 -10.61
CA VAL A 473 -6.54 5.39 -10.64
C VAL A 473 -6.26 4.75 -9.28
N PHE A 474 -5.83 5.53 -8.29
CA PHE A 474 -5.65 5.10 -6.90
C PHE A 474 -6.89 5.35 -6.03
N SER A 475 -7.93 6.00 -6.56
CA SER A 475 -9.22 6.14 -5.89
C SER A 475 -9.90 4.77 -5.74
N PRO A 476 -10.90 4.63 -4.84
CA PRO A 476 -11.60 3.36 -4.66
C PRO A 476 -12.14 2.81 -5.98
N LYS A 477 -11.70 1.62 -6.38
CA LYS A 477 -12.18 0.91 -7.57
C LYS A 477 -13.57 0.33 -7.28
N ILE A 478 -14.58 0.73 -8.03
CA ILE A 478 -15.96 0.30 -7.88
C ILE A 478 -16.44 -0.62 -9.02
N GLY A 479 -15.66 -0.73 -10.09
CA GLY A 479 -15.94 -1.61 -11.21
C GLY A 479 -14.69 -2.09 -11.92
N GLU A 480 -14.74 -3.34 -12.40
CA GLU A 480 -13.71 -4.00 -13.19
C GLU A 480 -14.39 -4.98 -14.12
N TYR A 481 -14.35 -4.70 -15.42
CA TYR A 481 -15.15 -5.41 -16.41
C TYR A 481 -14.30 -5.87 -17.59
N THR A 482 -14.63 -7.06 -18.10
CA THR A 482 -13.98 -7.70 -19.26
C THR A 482 -14.99 -8.57 -20.00
N GLY A 483 -14.74 -8.91 -21.26
CA GLY A 483 -15.70 -9.64 -22.09
C GLY A 483 -16.91 -8.80 -22.45
N THR A 484 -18.12 -9.35 -22.25
CA THR A 484 -19.38 -8.67 -22.59
C THR A 484 -20.26 -8.41 -21.37
N SER A 485 -19.79 -8.76 -20.17
CA SER A 485 -20.60 -8.69 -18.94
C SER A 485 -20.29 -7.43 -18.14
N ILE A 486 -21.23 -6.49 -18.14
CA ILE A 486 -21.20 -5.25 -17.36
C ILE A 486 -22.63 -4.87 -16.95
N PRO A 487 -22.89 -4.28 -15.77
CA PRO A 487 -24.22 -3.74 -15.44
C PRO A 487 -24.64 -2.65 -16.42
N SER A 488 -25.91 -2.64 -16.82
CA SER A 488 -26.44 -1.61 -17.74
C SER A 488 -26.39 -0.20 -17.14
N THR A 489 -26.38 -0.10 -15.81
CA THR A 489 -26.26 1.15 -15.05
C THR A 489 -25.31 0.97 -13.87
N ILE A 490 -24.46 1.97 -13.63
CA ILE A 490 -23.54 2.02 -12.49
C ILE A 490 -23.71 3.38 -11.82
N THR A 491 -24.09 3.38 -10.55
CA THR A 491 -24.24 4.59 -9.75
C THR A 491 -22.98 4.84 -8.93
N VAL A 492 -22.40 6.02 -9.10
CA VAL A 492 -21.22 6.50 -8.36
C VAL A 492 -21.66 7.56 -7.37
N ASN A 493 -21.64 7.24 -6.09
CA ASN A 493 -21.94 8.20 -5.01
C ASN A 493 -20.68 9.02 -4.73
N GLY A 494 -20.53 10.12 -5.45
CA GLY A 494 -19.36 11.00 -5.40
C GLY A 494 -19.47 12.13 -6.40
N SER A 495 -18.59 13.12 -6.26
CA SER A 495 -18.52 14.28 -7.16
C SER A 495 -17.65 14.05 -8.40
N ALA A 496 -16.97 12.90 -8.48
CA ALA A 496 -16.10 12.55 -9.60
C ALA A 496 -16.08 11.05 -9.84
N VAL A 497 -15.96 10.65 -11.10
CA VAL A 497 -15.69 9.28 -11.52
C VAL A 497 -14.58 9.28 -12.56
N LEU A 498 -13.60 8.39 -12.39
CA LEU A 498 -12.59 8.13 -13.40
C LEU A 498 -12.89 6.79 -14.07
N ILE A 499 -12.93 6.79 -15.39
CA ILE A 499 -13.05 5.60 -16.24
C ILE A 499 -11.68 5.37 -16.88
N GLU A 500 -11.13 4.17 -16.72
CA GLU A 500 -9.89 3.74 -17.35
C GLU A 500 -10.14 2.50 -18.20
N PHE A 501 -9.72 2.55 -19.46
CA PHE A 501 -9.71 1.38 -20.33
C PHE A 501 -8.27 0.98 -20.64
N ARG A 502 -7.98 -0.31 -20.64
CA ARG A 502 -6.68 -0.90 -21.00
C ARG A 502 -6.89 -2.07 -21.94
N SER A 503 -6.22 -2.06 -23.08
CA SER A 503 -6.11 -3.21 -23.96
C SER A 503 -4.66 -3.72 -24.04
N ASP A 504 -4.51 -5.01 -24.33
CA ASP A 504 -3.20 -5.60 -24.61
C ASP A 504 -2.76 -5.40 -26.07
N CYS A 505 -1.75 -6.13 -26.57
CA CYS A 505 -1.20 -5.93 -27.91
C CYS A 505 -1.86 -6.79 -29.00
N ALA A 506 -2.94 -7.49 -28.71
CA ALA A 506 -3.60 -8.39 -29.63
C ALA A 506 -5.13 -8.36 -29.44
N THR A 507 -5.85 -8.81 -30.46
CA THR A 507 -7.29 -9.03 -30.42
C THR A 507 -8.08 -7.79 -30.01
N THR A 508 -8.68 -7.13 -30.97
CA THR A 508 -9.55 -5.96 -30.73
C THR A 508 -11.01 -6.33 -30.93
N ALA A 509 -11.92 -5.71 -30.19
CA ALA A 509 -13.35 -5.91 -30.24
C ALA A 509 -14.10 -4.57 -30.36
N PRO A 510 -15.43 -4.55 -30.50
CA PRO A 510 -16.22 -3.32 -30.65
C PRO A 510 -16.08 -2.29 -29.52
N GLY A 511 -15.55 -2.68 -28.36
CA GLY A 511 -15.21 -1.78 -27.27
C GLY A 511 -16.39 -1.32 -26.43
N TYR A 512 -16.35 -0.08 -25.95
CA TYR A 512 -17.36 0.42 -25.04
C TYR A 512 -17.90 1.81 -25.43
N SER A 513 -19.15 2.05 -25.04
CA SER A 513 -19.78 3.37 -25.05
C SER A 513 -20.55 3.54 -23.75
N ILE A 514 -20.22 4.57 -22.98
CA ILE A 514 -20.83 4.89 -21.69
C ILE A 514 -21.29 6.33 -21.68
N SER A 515 -22.59 6.53 -21.41
CA SER A 515 -23.16 7.86 -21.17
C SER A 515 -23.21 8.13 -19.66
N TRP A 516 -23.11 9.39 -19.29
CA TRP A 516 -23.27 9.79 -17.88
C TRP A 516 -24.33 10.87 -17.71
N SER A 517 -24.94 10.89 -16.52
CA SER A 517 -25.78 11.97 -16.01
C SER A 517 -25.42 12.30 -14.59
N ALA A 518 -25.20 13.58 -14.30
CA ALA A 518 -24.90 14.07 -12.97
C ALA A 518 -26.18 14.36 -12.19
N VAL A 519 -26.19 14.02 -10.91
CA VAL A 519 -27.25 14.36 -9.97
C VAL A 519 -26.69 15.35 -8.98
N SER A 520 -27.27 16.52 -8.92
CA SER A 520 -26.92 17.54 -7.92
C SER A 520 -27.76 17.35 -6.67
N PRO A 521 -27.19 17.58 -5.47
CA PRO A 521 -28.00 17.57 -4.26
C PRO A 521 -29.06 18.66 -4.33
N ASP A 522 -30.23 18.35 -3.88
CA ASP A 522 -31.23 19.36 -3.61
C ASP A 522 -30.82 20.16 -2.36
N ILE A 523 -30.58 21.45 -2.55
CA ILE A 523 -30.19 22.38 -1.47
C ILE A 523 -31.28 23.41 -1.17
N ILE A 524 -32.42 23.30 -1.84
CA ILE A 524 -33.56 24.20 -1.64
C ILE A 524 -34.49 23.54 -0.63
N ALA A 525 -34.60 24.17 0.55
CA ALA A 525 -35.48 23.65 1.56
C ALA A 525 -36.96 23.74 1.11
N PRO A 526 -37.79 22.71 1.38
CA PRO A 526 -39.23 22.78 1.11
C PRO A 526 -39.89 23.90 1.91
N THR A 527 -40.98 24.40 1.40
CA THR A 527 -41.79 25.44 2.03
C THR A 527 -43.10 24.86 2.54
N THR A 528 -43.57 25.35 3.67
CA THR A 528 -44.88 24.99 4.24
C THR A 528 -45.69 26.27 4.47
N SER A 529 -46.91 26.29 3.97
CA SER A 529 -47.90 27.30 4.33
C SER A 529 -48.95 26.70 5.24
N VAL A 530 -49.40 27.49 6.25
CA VAL A 530 -50.40 27.10 7.22
C VAL A 530 -51.63 27.96 7.03
N SER A 531 -52.76 27.31 6.84
CA SER A 531 -54.07 27.98 6.85
C SER A 531 -54.80 27.65 8.16
N ALA A 532 -54.94 28.65 9.00
CA ALA A 532 -55.62 28.59 10.30
C ALA A 532 -56.36 29.91 10.56
N PRO A 533 -57.30 29.98 11.49
CA PRO A 533 -57.92 31.24 11.91
C PRO A 533 -56.86 32.27 12.33
N THR A 534 -57.04 33.53 11.94
CA THR A 534 -56.09 34.62 12.18
C THR A 534 -56.34 35.37 13.50
N GLY A 535 -57.31 34.96 14.30
CA GLY A 535 -57.65 35.59 15.58
C GLY A 535 -58.08 34.56 16.62
N TRP A 536 -58.40 35.02 17.80
CA TRP A 536 -58.91 34.18 18.90
C TRP A 536 -60.21 33.50 18.50
N VAL A 537 -60.29 32.18 18.68
CA VAL A 537 -61.47 31.37 18.45
C VAL A 537 -61.84 30.64 19.73
N THR A 538 -63.18 30.49 19.97
CA THR A 538 -63.73 29.82 21.15
C THR A 538 -64.13 28.35 20.88
N SER A 539 -63.90 27.88 19.71
CA SER A 539 -64.21 26.50 19.30
C SER A 539 -63.00 25.84 18.63
N ASN A 540 -62.99 24.51 18.63
CA ASN A 540 -61.96 23.74 17.94
C ASN A 540 -61.91 24.14 16.48
N PHE A 541 -60.72 24.22 15.92
CA PHE A 541 -60.46 24.50 14.52
C PHE A 541 -59.47 23.49 13.93
N THR A 542 -59.41 23.45 12.63
CA THR A 542 -58.40 22.65 11.88
C THR A 542 -57.44 23.61 11.22
N ALA A 543 -56.14 23.39 11.45
CA ALA A 543 -55.10 24.00 10.67
C ALA A 543 -54.73 23.09 9.49
N ASN A 544 -54.69 23.65 8.30
CA ASN A 544 -54.28 22.91 7.10
C ASN A 544 -52.89 23.33 6.66
N PHE A 545 -52.05 22.36 6.41
CA PHE A 545 -50.67 22.55 5.93
C PHE A 545 -50.60 22.26 4.45
N THR A 546 -50.02 23.15 3.68
CA THR A 546 -49.71 22.95 2.29
C THR A 546 -48.21 23.03 2.11
N ASP A 547 -47.60 21.92 1.76
CA ASP A 547 -46.16 21.82 1.56
C ASP A 547 -45.84 21.82 0.07
N ALA A 548 -44.75 22.45 -0.29
CA ALA A 548 -44.21 22.44 -1.64
C ALA A 548 -42.69 22.35 -1.60
N ASP A 549 -42.17 21.49 -2.44
CA ASP A 549 -40.74 21.42 -2.75
C ASP A 549 -40.51 22.01 -4.12
N ASN A 550 -39.25 22.39 -4.42
CA ASN A 550 -38.88 22.86 -5.75
C ASN A 550 -39.03 21.76 -6.82
N SER A 551 -39.27 22.16 -8.05
CA SER A 551 -39.34 21.21 -9.15
C SER A 551 -38.01 20.46 -9.32
N GLY A 552 -38.04 19.13 -9.22
CA GLY A 552 -36.83 18.27 -9.23
C GLY A 552 -36.13 18.15 -7.87
N GLY A 553 -36.72 18.68 -6.80
CA GLY A 553 -36.20 18.54 -5.44
C GLY A 553 -36.37 17.13 -4.87
N SER A 554 -35.83 16.93 -3.67
CA SER A 554 -35.79 15.63 -2.96
C SER A 554 -37.15 15.21 -2.40
N GLY A 555 -38.13 16.11 -2.41
CA GLY A 555 -39.45 15.92 -1.86
C GLY A 555 -39.49 16.15 -0.34
N ILE A 556 -40.66 15.91 0.24
CA ILE A 556 -40.91 16.13 1.66
C ILE A 556 -40.92 14.78 2.36
N GLN A 557 -39.90 14.52 3.15
CA GLN A 557 -39.77 13.27 3.91
C GLN A 557 -40.62 13.32 5.20
N LYS A 558 -40.58 14.46 5.91
CA LYS A 558 -41.25 14.63 7.19
C LYS A 558 -41.72 16.08 7.32
N ARG A 559 -42.85 16.25 8.04
CA ARG A 559 -43.35 17.55 8.47
C ARG A 559 -43.30 17.59 9.97
N TYR A 560 -42.82 18.70 10.49
CA TYR A 560 -42.87 19.00 11.92
C TYR A 560 -43.75 20.24 12.15
N TYR A 561 -44.56 20.19 13.18
CA TYR A 561 -45.34 21.34 13.65
C TYR A 561 -45.16 21.51 15.13
N GLN A 562 -45.38 22.74 15.58
CA GLN A 562 -45.28 23.10 17.00
C GLN A 562 -46.52 23.86 17.37
N VAL A 563 -47.15 23.48 18.50
CA VAL A 563 -48.18 24.21 19.16
C VAL A 563 -47.60 24.80 20.43
N ILE A 564 -47.83 26.12 20.66
CA ILE A 564 -47.39 26.83 21.84
C ILE A 564 -48.59 27.06 22.71
N ASP A 565 -48.54 26.55 23.95
CA ASP A 565 -49.57 26.74 24.99
C ASP A 565 -49.06 27.72 26.04
N PHE A 566 -50.01 28.46 26.67
CA PHE A 566 -49.72 29.30 27.80
C PHE A 566 -49.85 28.48 29.10
N ASP A 567 -48.73 28.32 29.82
CA ASP A 567 -48.67 27.51 31.05
C ASP A 567 -49.11 28.26 32.33
N GLY A 568 -49.57 29.48 32.17
CA GLY A 568 -49.93 30.38 33.29
C GLY A 568 -48.87 31.43 33.58
N THR A 569 -47.69 31.29 33.05
CA THR A 569 -46.54 32.21 33.23
C THR A 569 -45.98 32.67 31.89
N GLU A 570 -45.80 31.73 30.95
CA GLU A 570 -45.24 32.00 29.63
C GLU A 570 -45.83 31.07 28.57
N TRP A 571 -45.60 31.43 27.28
CA TRP A 571 -45.97 30.60 26.15
C TRP A 571 -44.87 29.57 25.88
N ARG A 572 -45.21 28.29 25.97
CA ARG A 572 -44.28 27.20 25.76
C ARG A 572 -44.80 26.13 24.79
N ALA A 573 -43.93 25.54 24.03
CA ALA A 573 -44.21 24.31 23.35
C ALA A 573 -44.03 23.10 24.29
N ASN A 574 -44.78 22.03 24.01
CA ASN A 574 -44.66 20.78 24.76
C ASN A 574 -44.78 19.57 23.81
N ALA A 575 -44.30 18.40 24.24
CA ALA A 575 -44.26 17.21 23.44
C ALA A 575 -45.65 16.65 23.06
N ASN A 576 -46.67 16.91 23.86
CA ASN A 576 -48.05 16.49 23.57
C ASN A 576 -48.66 17.23 22.38
N ASN A 577 -48.17 18.43 22.09
CA ASN A 577 -48.63 19.28 21.00
C ASN A 577 -47.67 19.29 19.80
N GLY A 578 -46.81 18.30 19.68
CA GLY A 578 -45.84 18.16 18.62
C GLY A 578 -44.41 18.51 19.05
N PHE A 579 -43.63 19.09 18.15
CA PHE A 579 -42.26 19.52 18.43
C PHE A 579 -42.25 20.65 19.47
N PHE A 580 -41.45 20.57 20.56
CA PHE A 580 -41.36 21.59 21.57
C PHE A 580 -40.07 22.43 21.49
N ALA A 581 -40.10 23.63 22.09
CA ALA A 581 -38.92 24.45 22.28
C ALA A 581 -38.84 24.93 23.72
N ASP A 582 -37.65 25.13 24.24
CA ASP A 582 -37.37 25.69 25.56
C ASP A 582 -36.49 26.94 25.39
N ASN A 583 -36.83 28.02 26.07
CA ASN A 583 -36.06 29.26 26.07
C ASN A 583 -35.07 29.34 27.24
N PHE A 584 -35.07 28.33 28.08
CA PHE A 584 -34.19 28.20 29.26
C PHE A 584 -34.23 29.39 30.23
N ASN A 585 -35.36 30.07 30.34
CA ASN A 585 -35.43 31.29 31.14
C ASN A 585 -35.53 31.02 32.64
N THR A 586 -36.22 29.98 33.07
CA THR A 586 -36.53 29.75 34.49
C THR A 586 -36.11 28.38 35.00
N ASN A 587 -36.62 27.33 34.44
CA ASN A 587 -36.35 25.95 34.83
C ASN A 587 -36.18 25.07 33.58
N ILE A 588 -35.48 23.96 33.71
CA ILE A 588 -35.46 22.93 32.65
C ILE A 588 -36.89 22.43 32.45
N HIS A 589 -37.38 22.48 31.21
CA HIS A 589 -38.70 21.99 30.87
C HIS A 589 -38.83 20.51 31.23
N PRO A 590 -40.00 20.07 31.81
CA PRO A 590 -40.15 18.67 32.27
C PRO A 590 -39.95 17.59 31.23
N GLU A 591 -40.01 17.93 29.94
CA GLU A 591 -39.80 17.00 28.85
C GLU A 591 -38.31 16.79 28.48
N TRP A 592 -37.43 17.62 29.01
CA TRP A 592 -36.01 17.36 28.96
C TRP A 592 -35.64 16.25 29.95
N THR A 593 -35.06 15.18 29.46
CA THR A 593 -34.60 14.05 30.28
C THR A 593 -33.08 14.03 30.29
N PRO A 594 -32.43 14.38 31.39
CA PRO A 594 -30.99 14.16 31.54
C PRO A 594 -30.70 12.66 31.46
N VAL A 595 -29.85 12.28 30.55
CA VAL A 595 -29.40 10.89 30.39
C VAL A 595 -28.07 10.68 31.10
N VAL A 596 -27.14 11.61 30.93
CA VAL A 596 -25.84 11.64 31.60
C VAL A 596 -25.47 13.08 31.92
N GLY A 597 -24.95 13.31 33.12
CA GLY A 597 -24.49 14.61 33.59
C GLY A 597 -25.52 15.38 34.44
N ALA A 598 -25.08 16.41 35.13
CA ALA A 598 -25.91 17.31 35.95
C ALA A 598 -26.26 18.58 35.15
N TRP A 599 -27.54 18.78 34.89
CA TRP A 599 -28.05 19.84 34.04
C TRP A 599 -28.89 20.87 34.81
N SER A 600 -28.70 22.14 34.52
CA SER A 600 -29.42 23.24 35.13
C SER A 600 -29.60 24.41 34.15
N ILE A 601 -30.47 25.34 34.49
CA ILE A 601 -30.57 26.62 33.77
C ILE A 601 -29.68 27.65 34.48
N ASN A 602 -28.85 28.31 33.70
CA ASN A 602 -28.00 29.40 34.18
C ASN A 602 -28.01 30.54 33.15
N SER A 603 -28.50 31.71 33.57
CA SER A 603 -28.51 32.94 32.76
C SER A 603 -29.16 32.80 31.38
N GLY A 604 -30.26 32.05 31.29
CA GLY A 604 -31.00 31.85 30.04
C GLY A 604 -30.35 30.80 29.09
N ALA A 605 -29.50 29.95 29.61
CA ALA A 605 -28.87 28.85 28.87
C ALA A 605 -28.94 27.55 29.66
N LEU A 606 -29.05 26.45 28.94
CA LEU A 606 -28.89 25.11 29.51
C LEU A 606 -27.42 24.87 29.83
N TYR A 607 -27.14 24.60 31.11
CA TYR A 607 -25.79 24.44 31.63
C TYR A 607 -25.55 23.03 32.17
N GLN A 608 -24.45 22.42 31.78
CA GLN A 608 -23.95 21.15 32.29
C GLN A 608 -22.83 21.44 33.30
N SER A 609 -22.95 20.94 34.53
CA SER A 609 -22.03 21.24 35.62
C SER A 609 -21.17 20.03 36.09
N ASP A 610 -21.33 18.88 35.49
CA ASP A 610 -20.54 17.69 35.86
C ASP A 610 -19.27 17.60 35.03
N GLU A 611 -18.16 18.02 35.60
CA GLU A 611 -16.86 18.04 34.96
C GLU A 611 -16.18 16.65 34.92
N ASN A 612 -16.75 15.64 35.61
CA ASN A 612 -16.16 14.31 35.71
C ASN A 612 -16.73 13.30 34.67
N GLU A 613 -17.82 13.67 33.99
CA GLU A 613 -18.49 12.82 33.03
C GLU A 613 -18.07 13.13 31.59
N GLY A 614 -17.50 12.14 30.89
CA GLY A 614 -16.92 12.33 29.57
C GLY A 614 -17.91 12.46 28.40
N ASN A 615 -19.18 12.06 28.55
CA ASN A 615 -20.20 12.10 27.50
C ASN A 615 -21.56 12.52 28.05
N THR A 616 -21.67 13.78 28.41
CA THR A 616 -22.93 14.30 28.97
C THR A 616 -23.96 14.52 27.87
N ASN A 617 -25.20 14.12 28.10
CA ASN A 617 -26.29 14.37 27.19
C ASN A 617 -27.63 14.56 27.92
N ILE A 618 -28.48 15.34 27.29
CA ILE A 618 -29.89 15.56 27.69
C ILE A 618 -30.74 15.44 26.42
N SER A 619 -31.87 14.80 26.50
CA SER A 619 -32.73 14.55 25.37
C SER A 619 -34.19 14.84 25.67
N ALA A 620 -34.97 15.14 24.64
CA ALA A 620 -36.41 15.17 24.69
C ALA A 620 -36.99 14.22 23.65
N ALA A 621 -38.07 13.52 23.99
CA ALA A 621 -38.76 12.70 23.01
C ALA A 621 -39.59 13.62 22.10
N LEU A 622 -39.52 13.42 20.81
CA LEU A 622 -40.39 14.02 19.80
C LEU A 622 -41.47 13.02 19.43
N ASN A 623 -42.73 13.36 19.61
CA ASN A 623 -43.87 12.52 19.24
C ASN A 623 -44.23 12.67 17.77
#